data_acecb6c9389a28c3973cb9b275419809
#
_entry.id   acecb6c9389a28c3973cb9b275419809
#
_cell.length_a   1.000
_cell.length_b   1.000
_cell.length_c   1.000
_cell.angle_alpha   90.00
_cell.angle_beta   90.00
_cell.angle_gamma   90.00
#
_symmetry.space_group_name_H-M   'P 1'
#
loop_
_entity.id
_entity.type
_entity.pdbx_description
1 polymer ?
#
loop_
_entity_poly.entity_id
_entity_poly.type
_entity_poly.pdbx_seq_one_letter_code
_entity_poly.pdbx_strand_id
1 'polypeptide(L)'
;MKRVGQALQLRCKIDEIFTHAEAVGIYPLIAIARDLNADFNSVPVNASRGPVEETGNPELAERVMVPCEMTVPEPSRYSLLYLGRGQMIDHVLASRALMTFYRGTEIHNEFLPDESGAFRSDVKFPESDHAPIVAEFVLP
;
A
#
# COMPACT_ATOMS: atom_id res chain seq x y z
N MET A 1 -10.99 10.53 -11.11
CA MET A 1 -10.11 10.37 -12.30
C MET A 1 -8.63 10.64 -12.04
N LYS A 2 -8.23 11.70 -11.33
CA LYS A 2 -6.80 11.97 -11.05
C LYS A 2 -6.07 10.82 -10.34
N ARG A 3 -6.71 10.17 -9.34
CA ARG A 3 -6.10 9.07 -8.54
C ARG A 3 -5.76 7.83 -9.37
N VAL A 4 -6.65 7.43 -10.29
CA VAL A 4 -6.40 6.30 -11.19
C VAL A 4 -5.25 6.59 -12.15
N GLY A 5 -5.19 7.80 -12.70
CA GLY A 5 -4.07 8.22 -13.56
C GLY A 5 -2.72 8.17 -12.85
N GLN A 6 -2.66 8.61 -11.58
CA GLN A 6 -1.44 8.53 -10.77
C GLN A 6 -1.06 7.09 -10.44
N ALA A 7 -2.03 6.22 -10.15
CA ALA A 7 -1.79 4.81 -9.90
C ALA A 7 -1.25 4.08 -11.15
N LEU A 8 -1.77 4.41 -12.32
CA LEU A 8 -1.26 3.88 -13.59
C LEU A 8 0.15 4.38 -13.90
N GLN A 9 0.46 5.66 -13.65
CA GLN A 9 1.83 6.17 -13.80
C GLN A 9 2.80 5.44 -12.86
N LEU A 10 2.39 5.22 -11.60
CA LEU A 10 3.18 4.42 -10.65
C LEU A 10 3.39 3.00 -11.17
N ARG A 11 2.34 2.34 -11.69
CA ARG A 11 2.45 1.00 -12.28
C ARG A 11 3.43 0.97 -13.45
N CYS A 12 3.36 1.95 -14.35
CA CYS A 12 4.33 2.05 -15.45
C CYS A 12 5.78 2.13 -14.95
N LYS A 13 6.03 2.88 -13.88
CA LYS A 13 7.38 2.95 -13.28
C LYS A 13 7.83 1.63 -12.67
N ILE A 14 6.93 0.91 -12.01
CA ILE A 14 7.21 -0.43 -11.49
C ILE A 14 7.57 -1.37 -12.64
N ASP A 15 6.79 -1.36 -13.72
CA ASP A 15 7.02 -2.22 -14.89
C ASP A 15 8.32 -1.87 -15.61
N GLU A 16 8.70 -0.60 -15.69
CA GLU A 16 10.02 -0.17 -16.21
C GLU A 16 11.15 -0.79 -15.37
N ILE A 17 11.05 -0.76 -14.04
CA ILE A 17 12.06 -1.34 -13.14
C ILE A 17 12.17 -2.85 -13.36
N PHE A 18 11.03 -3.56 -13.41
CA PHE A 18 11.02 -5.00 -13.69
C PHE A 18 11.67 -5.31 -15.04
N THR A 19 11.31 -4.58 -16.09
CA THR A 19 11.86 -4.77 -17.43
C THR A 19 13.38 -4.60 -17.46
N HIS A 20 13.92 -3.57 -16.78
CA HIS A 20 15.37 -3.37 -16.70
C HIS A 20 16.05 -4.48 -15.88
N ALA A 21 15.44 -4.90 -14.77
CA ALA A 21 15.98 -5.95 -13.93
C ALA A 21 16.01 -7.31 -14.66
N GLU A 22 14.94 -7.67 -15.35
CA GLU A 22 14.85 -8.88 -16.16
C GLU A 22 15.92 -8.92 -17.26
N ALA A 23 16.19 -7.78 -17.91
CA ALA A 23 17.20 -7.68 -18.96
C ALA A 23 18.62 -8.02 -18.47
N VAL A 24 18.88 -7.86 -17.16
CA VAL A 24 20.17 -8.17 -16.53
C VAL A 24 20.12 -9.39 -15.60
N GLY A 25 18.98 -10.11 -15.59
CA GLY A 25 18.81 -11.36 -14.86
C GLY A 25 18.72 -11.19 -13.33
N ILE A 26 18.17 -10.06 -12.85
CA ILE A 26 17.98 -9.82 -11.42
C ILE A 26 16.50 -9.67 -11.05
N TYR A 27 16.18 -10.02 -9.79
CA TYR A 27 14.86 -9.80 -9.22
C TYR A 27 14.86 -8.50 -8.40
N PRO A 28 14.13 -7.46 -8.80
CA PRO A 28 14.22 -6.16 -8.15
C PRO A 28 13.55 -6.17 -6.79
N LEU A 29 14.21 -5.57 -5.78
CA LEU A 29 13.66 -5.33 -4.47
C LEU A 29 12.96 -3.97 -4.47
N ILE A 30 11.64 -3.98 -4.61
CA ILE A 30 10.82 -2.77 -4.72
C ILE A 30 9.92 -2.66 -3.50
N ALA A 31 9.93 -1.51 -2.84
CA ALA A 31 8.95 -1.11 -1.85
C ALA A 31 8.30 0.21 -2.25
N ILE A 32 7.00 0.31 -2.09
CA ILE A 32 6.22 1.51 -2.36
C ILE A 32 5.35 1.78 -1.15
N ALA A 33 5.48 2.97 -0.56
CA ALA A 33 4.62 3.43 0.52
C ALA A 33 3.88 4.68 0.05
N ARG A 34 2.54 4.66 0.11
CA ARG A 34 1.72 5.78 -0.37
C ARG A 34 0.31 5.79 0.21
N ASP A 35 -0.17 7.01 0.50
CA ASP A 35 -1.59 7.30 0.57
C ASP A 35 -2.21 7.25 -0.84
N LEU A 36 -3.04 6.25 -1.10
CA LEU A 36 -3.81 6.10 -2.34
C LEU A 36 -5.23 6.66 -2.22
N ASN A 37 -5.63 7.08 -0.99
CA ASN A 37 -6.98 7.54 -0.68
C ASN A 37 -8.06 6.58 -1.18
N ALA A 38 -7.82 5.28 -1.06
CA ALA A 38 -8.60 4.25 -1.70
C ALA A 38 -8.41 2.92 -0.98
N ASP A 39 -9.49 2.20 -0.72
CA ASP A 39 -9.47 0.88 -0.10
C ASP A 39 -8.77 -0.16 -0.98
N PHE A 40 -8.34 -1.24 -0.35
CA PHE A 40 -7.60 -2.35 -0.95
C PHE A 40 -8.20 -2.88 -2.26
N ASN A 41 -9.53 -3.03 -2.35
CA ASN A 41 -10.20 -3.53 -3.54
C ASN A 41 -10.56 -2.47 -4.58
N SER A 42 -10.09 -1.25 -4.38
CA SER A 42 -10.35 -0.15 -5.30
C SER A 42 -9.47 -0.18 -6.55
N VAL A 43 -9.93 0.47 -7.61
CA VAL A 43 -9.21 0.54 -8.88
C VAL A 43 -7.79 1.11 -8.74
N PRO A 44 -7.52 2.19 -7.97
CA PRO A 44 -6.16 2.70 -7.83
C PRO A 44 -5.20 1.71 -7.19
N VAL A 45 -5.63 0.99 -6.15
CA VAL A 45 -4.80 -0.01 -5.47
C VAL A 45 -4.53 -1.20 -6.38
N ASN A 46 -5.57 -1.74 -7.02
CA ASN A 46 -5.44 -2.85 -7.97
C ASN A 46 -4.55 -2.48 -9.16
N ALA A 47 -4.70 -1.29 -9.72
CA ALA A 47 -3.83 -0.80 -10.80
C ALA A 47 -2.36 -0.75 -10.36
N SER A 48 -2.08 -0.28 -9.14
CA SER A 48 -0.70 -0.24 -8.61
C SER A 48 -0.13 -1.63 -8.34
N ARG A 49 -0.95 -2.58 -7.88
CA ARG A 49 -0.54 -3.97 -7.62
C ARG A 49 -0.28 -4.74 -8.91
N GLY A 50 -1.08 -4.53 -9.95
CA GLY A 50 -1.01 -5.28 -11.22
C GLY A 50 -1.46 -6.74 -11.09
N PRO A 51 -2.70 -7.06 -10.63
CA PRO A 51 -3.17 -8.44 -10.48
C PRO A 51 -3.28 -9.13 -11.83
N VAL A 52 -2.81 -10.39 -11.91
CA VAL A 52 -2.77 -11.15 -13.16
C VAL A 52 -4.14 -11.69 -13.57
N GLU A 53 -5.02 -11.95 -12.61
CA GLU A 53 -6.38 -12.44 -12.87
C GLU A 53 -7.21 -11.49 -13.70
N GLU A 54 -6.95 -10.19 -13.64
CA GLU A 54 -7.62 -9.17 -14.43
C GLU A 54 -7.05 -9.03 -15.84
N THR A 55 -5.79 -9.41 -16.03
CA THR A 55 -5.10 -9.33 -17.32
C THR A 55 -5.16 -10.63 -18.11
N GLY A 56 -5.38 -11.77 -17.43
CA GLY A 56 -5.30 -13.11 -18.01
C GLY A 56 -3.91 -13.49 -18.50
N ASN A 57 -2.86 -12.72 -18.14
CA ASN A 57 -1.48 -13.00 -18.53
C ASN A 57 -0.63 -13.49 -17.34
N PRO A 58 -0.39 -14.82 -17.23
CA PRO A 58 0.36 -15.39 -16.11
C PRO A 58 1.86 -14.95 -16.09
N GLU A 59 2.42 -14.50 -17.20
CA GLU A 59 3.81 -14.01 -17.26
C GLU A 59 4.00 -12.76 -16.40
N LEU A 60 2.92 -12.03 -16.12
CA LEU A 60 2.94 -10.87 -15.23
C LEU A 60 2.90 -11.23 -13.74
N ALA A 61 2.74 -12.51 -13.39
CA ALA A 61 2.58 -12.93 -11.99
C ALA A 61 3.77 -12.51 -11.09
N GLU A 62 4.99 -12.53 -11.61
CA GLU A 62 6.19 -12.12 -10.87
C GLU A 62 6.25 -10.60 -10.65
N ARG A 63 5.53 -9.82 -11.44
CA ARG A 63 5.46 -8.36 -11.35
C ARG A 63 4.35 -7.83 -10.43
N VAL A 64 3.55 -8.74 -9.85
CA VAL A 64 2.50 -8.35 -8.90
C VAL A 64 3.11 -7.87 -7.60
N MET A 65 2.67 -6.70 -7.14
CA MET A 65 3.09 -6.13 -5.86
C MET A 65 2.21 -6.66 -4.73
N VAL A 66 2.84 -7.06 -3.64
CA VAL A 66 2.18 -7.65 -2.46
C VAL A 66 1.92 -6.57 -1.41
N PRO A 67 0.67 -6.36 -0.97
CA PRO A 67 0.37 -5.41 0.10
C PRO A 67 0.78 -5.96 1.46
N CYS A 68 1.71 -5.27 2.13
CA CYS A 68 2.24 -5.70 3.42
C CYS A 68 1.20 -5.65 4.55
N GLU A 69 0.27 -4.70 4.48
CA GLU A 69 -0.80 -4.53 5.47
C GLU A 69 -1.77 -5.71 5.53
N MET A 70 -1.81 -6.56 4.51
CA MET A 70 -2.67 -7.75 4.51
C MET A 70 -2.27 -8.80 5.55
N THR A 71 -1.08 -8.71 6.12
CA THR A 71 -0.65 -9.57 7.24
C THR A 71 -1.17 -9.09 8.58
N VAL A 72 -1.67 -7.85 8.66
CA VAL A 72 -2.31 -7.31 9.87
C VAL A 72 -3.74 -7.84 9.97
N PRO A 73 -4.20 -8.33 11.13
CA PRO A 73 -5.58 -8.80 11.29
C PRO A 73 -6.61 -7.74 10.91
N GLU A 74 -7.68 -8.15 10.25
CA GLU A 74 -8.70 -7.24 9.70
C GLU A 74 -9.22 -6.19 10.69
N PRO A 75 -9.55 -6.52 11.96
CA PRO A 75 -10.03 -5.53 12.91
C PRO A 75 -9.05 -4.40 13.22
N SER A 76 -7.74 -4.64 13.02
CA SER A 76 -6.67 -3.66 13.26
C SER A 76 -6.11 -3.06 11.96
N ARG A 77 -6.65 -3.44 10.80
CA ARG A 77 -6.16 -3.04 9.48
C ARG A 77 -6.87 -1.77 9.01
N TYR A 78 -6.49 -0.63 9.59
CA TYR A 78 -6.94 0.69 9.14
C TYR A 78 -5.89 1.76 9.42
N SER A 79 -5.76 2.71 8.52
CA SER A 79 -4.86 3.85 8.62
C SER A 79 -5.59 5.18 8.87
N LEU A 80 -6.90 5.19 8.70
CA LEU A 80 -7.78 6.33 8.95
C LEU A 80 -9.02 5.89 9.70
N LEU A 81 -9.49 6.72 10.63
CA LEU A 81 -10.76 6.53 11.32
C LEU A 81 -11.72 7.66 10.95
N TYR A 82 -12.88 7.32 10.40
CA TYR A 82 -13.91 8.28 10.02
C TYR A 82 -15.30 7.85 10.47
N LEU A 83 -15.96 8.65 11.29
CA LEU A 83 -17.27 8.34 11.90
C LEU A 83 -17.27 6.96 12.57
N GLY A 84 -16.22 6.63 13.31
CA GLY A 84 -16.05 5.36 14.00
C GLY A 84 -15.75 4.16 13.09
N ARG A 85 -15.50 4.37 11.81
CA ARG A 85 -15.17 3.30 10.85
C ARG A 85 -13.72 3.41 10.42
N GLY A 86 -12.98 2.32 10.59
CA GLY A 86 -11.63 2.19 10.09
C GLY A 86 -11.61 2.04 8.56
N GLN A 87 -10.70 2.79 7.91
CA GLN A 87 -10.46 2.73 6.48
C GLN A 87 -8.96 2.49 6.23
N MET A 88 -8.63 1.55 5.36
CA MET A 88 -7.25 1.33 4.94
C MET A 88 -7.02 2.06 3.63
N ILE A 89 -6.42 3.25 3.69
CA ILE A 89 -6.23 4.14 2.54
C ILE A 89 -4.76 4.42 2.23
N ASP A 90 -3.88 4.09 3.17
CA ASP A 90 -2.43 4.11 3.03
C ASP A 90 -1.93 2.67 2.81
N HIS A 91 -1.01 2.47 1.88
CA HIS A 91 -0.58 1.14 1.49
C HIS A 91 0.94 1.05 1.40
N VAL A 92 1.48 -0.10 1.82
CA VAL A 92 2.86 -0.50 1.58
C VAL A 92 2.86 -1.73 0.69
N LEU A 93 3.30 -1.56 -0.56
CA LEU A 93 3.38 -2.62 -1.55
C LEU A 93 4.85 -3.06 -1.72
N ALA A 94 5.11 -4.35 -1.71
CA ALA A 94 6.44 -4.91 -1.91
C ALA A 94 6.48 -5.88 -3.09
N SER A 95 7.60 -5.91 -3.83
CA SER A 95 7.83 -6.93 -4.84
C SER A 95 7.96 -8.32 -4.19
N ARG A 96 7.63 -9.38 -4.92
CA ARG A 96 7.76 -10.75 -4.42
C ARG A 96 9.18 -11.07 -3.96
N ALA A 97 10.19 -10.56 -4.67
CA ALA A 97 11.59 -10.72 -4.27
C ALA A 97 11.87 -10.06 -2.91
N LEU A 98 11.33 -8.86 -2.66
CA LEU A 98 11.49 -8.19 -1.37
C LEU A 98 10.74 -8.94 -0.25
N MET A 99 9.59 -9.54 -0.54
CA MET A 99 8.82 -10.32 0.44
C MET A 99 9.58 -11.54 0.98
N THR A 100 10.62 -12.02 0.30
CA THR A 100 11.48 -13.10 0.86
C THR A 100 12.25 -12.66 2.10
N PHE A 101 12.43 -11.35 2.28
CA PHE A 101 13.10 -10.73 3.42
C PHE A 101 12.14 -10.14 4.45
N TYR A 102 10.83 -10.32 4.24
CA TYR A 102 9.78 -9.72 5.06
C TYR A 102 9.75 -10.30 6.47
N ARG A 103 9.55 -9.42 7.47
CA ARG A 103 9.45 -9.78 8.89
C ARG A 103 8.09 -9.51 9.49
N GLY A 104 7.45 -8.43 9.10
CA GLY A 104 6.15 -8.09 9.63
C GLY A 104 5.70 -6.69 9.22
N THR A 105 4.45 -6.41 9.51
CA THR A 105 3.85 -5.08 9.34
C THR A 105 3.08 -4.71 10.59
N GLU A 106 3.27 -3.48 11.04
CA GLU A 106 2.52 -2.87 12.13
C GLU A 106 1.80 -1.62 11.63
N ILE A 107 0.60 -1.39 12.13
CA ILE A 107 -0.16 -0.16 11.90
C ILE A 107 -0.41 0.46 13.27
N HIS A 108 0.19 1.61 13.53
CA HIS A 108 0.11 2.30 14.82
C HIS A 108 -1.14 3.16 14.88
N ASN A 109 -2.28 2.51 15.06
CA ASN A 109 -3.61 3.15 15.09
C ASN A 109 -4.28 3.15 16.48
N GLU A 110 -3.55 2.80 17.54
CA GLU A 110 -4.06 2.66 18.92
C GLU A 110 -4.65 3.96 19.46
N PHE A 111 -4.12 5.10 19.06
CA PHE A 111 -4.54 6.43 19.49
C PHE A 111 -4.99 7.30 18.30
N LEU A 112 -5.38 6.66 17.19
CA LEU A 112 -5.78 7.38 15.99
C LEU A 112 -7.04 8.21 16.25
N PRO A 113 -7.02 9.53 15.99
CA PRO A 113 -8.18 10.38 16.15
C PRO A 113 -9.19 10.11 15.04
N ASP A 114 -10.47 10.32 15.33
CA ASP A 114 -11.51 10.26 14.30
C ASP A 114 -11.47 11.55 13.46
N GLU A 115 -11.26 11.43 12.14
CA GLU A 115 -11.15 12.56 11.20
C GLU A 115 -12.41 13.44 11.21
N SER A 116 -13.58 12.88 11.54
CA SER A 116 -14.81 13.66 11.67
C SER A 116 -14.75 14.74 12.74
N GLY A 117 -13.81 14.64 13.68
CA GLY A 117 -13.52 15.63 14.71
C GLY A 117 -12.57 16.75 14.28
N ALA A 118 -11.95 16.67 13.10
CA ALA A 118 -10.89 17.61 12.66
C ALA A 118 -11.33 19.09 12.60
N PHE A 119 -12.60 19.34 12.39
CA PHE A 119 -13.15 20.69 12.27
C PHE A 119 -13.81 21.22 13.56
N ARG A 120 -13.68 20.50 14.67
CA ARG A 120 -14.20 20.93 15.96
C ARG A 120 -13.26 21.96 16.57
N SER A 121 -13.80 23.10 16.94
CA SER A 121 -13.03 24.20 17.55
C SER A 121 -12.64 23.96 19.02
N ASP A 122 -13.29 23.01 19.68
CA ASP A 122 -13.13 22.69 21.11
C ASP A 122 -12.09 21.58 21.37
N VAL A 123 -11.53 20.98 20.31
CA VAL A 123 -10.57 19.88 20.41
C VAL A 123 -9.31 20.25 19.63
N LYS A 124 -8.14 20.09 20.27
CA LYS A 124 -6.86 20.17 19.56
C LYS A 124 -6.69 18.90 18.72
N PHE A 125 -6.84 19.04 17.42
CA PHE A 125 -6.61 17.94 16.49
C PHE A 125 -5.10 17.77 16.26
N PRO A 126 -4.57 16.53 16.17
CA PRO A 126 -3.16 16.29 15.89
C PRO A 126 -2.77 16.72 14.46
N GLU A 127 -1.48 16.86 14.20
CA GLU A 127 -0.96 17.24 12.87
C GLU A 127 -1.26 16.21 11.78
N SER A 128 -1.42 14.94 12.16
CA SER A 128 -1.81 13.86 11.25
C SER A 128 -2.96 13.06 11.84
N ASP A 129 -3.91 12.73 10.99
CA ASP A 129 -5.05 11.84 11.25
C ASP A 129 -4.87 10.47 10.58
N HIS A 130 -3.71 10.24 9.96
CA HIS A 130 -3.32 8.94 9.41
C HIS A 130 -2.40 8.19 10.38
N ALA A 131 -2.64 6.88 10.52
CA ALA A 131 -1.77 6.01 11.29
C ALA A 131 -0.49 5.68 10.53
N PRO A 132 0.67 5.72 11.18
CA PRO A 132 1.91 5.20 10.60
C PRO A 132 1.81 3.71 10.30
N ILE A 133 2.28 3.31 9.12
CA ILE A 133 2.43 1.92 8.73
C ILE A 133 3.92 1.61 8.64
N VAL A 134 4.34 0.57 9.33
CA VAL A 134 5.74 0.11 9.35
C VAL A 134 5.80 -1.31 8.81
N ALA A 135 6.48 -1.50 7.69
CA ALA A 135 6.81 -2.82 7.15
C ALA A 135 8.31 -3.06 7.31
N GLU A 136 8.67 -4.16 7.95
CA GLU A 136 10.06 -4.51 8.25
C GLU A 136 10.58 -5.58 7.30
N PHE A 137 11.80 -5.37 6.80
CA PHE A 137 12.54 -6.29 5.95
C PHE A 137 13.98 -6.41 6.46
N VAL A 138 14.51 -7.63 6.50
CA VAL A 138 15.93 -7.88 6.82
C VAL A 138 16.63 -8.31 5.55
N LEU A 139 17.35 -7.37 4.95
CA LEU A 139 18.12 -7.62 3.73
C LEU A 139 19.40 -8.39 4.05
N PRO A 140 19.93 -9.19 3.08
CA PRO A 140 21.18 -9.94 3.24
C PRO A 140 22.40 -9.03 3.39
#